data_8f8ec04cffcf043897856d7fedf5ffa8
#
_entry.id   8f8ec04cffcf043897856d7fedf5ffa8
#
_cell.length_a   1.000
_cell.length_b   1.000
_cell.length_c   1.000
_cell.angle_alpha   90.00
_cell.angle_beta   90.00
_cell.angle_gamma   90.00
#
_symmetry.space_group_name_H-M   'P 1'
#
loop_
_entity.id
_entity.type
_entity.pdbx_description
1 polymer ?
#
loop_
_entity_poly.entity_id
_entity_poly.type
_entity_poly.pdbx_seq_one_letter_code
_entity_poly.pdbx_strand_id
1 'polypeptide(L)'
;MILMTTNQGEIRIELDPSKAPKTCENFEQYVRDGFYDGTIFHRVIPNFMIQGGGFRPGMIPKQTRDPIENEANNGLSNVTGSIAMARTMEPHSASAQFFINVSDNQFLDYPG
;
A
#
# COMPACT_ATOMS: atom_id res chain seq x y z
N MET A 1 -10.34 -10.81 -3.72
CA MET A 1 -10.39 -9.45 -4.29
C MET A 1 -10.85 -8.45 -3.24
N ILE A 2 -10.24 -7.29 -3.20
CA ILE A 2 -10.61 -6.20 -2.28
C ILE A 2 -11.17 -5.05 -3.09
N LEU A 3 -12.28 -4.48 -2.63
CA LEU A 3 -12.93 -3.35 -3.28
C LEU A 3 -12.77 -2.12 -2.40
N MET A 4 -12.07 -1.12 -2.89
CA MET A 4 -11.87 0.15 -2.20
C MET A 4 -12.80 1.20 -2.79
N THR A 5 -13.74 1.68 -2.00
CA THR A 5 -14.68 2.72 -2.44
C THR A 5 -14.16 4.08 -1.99
N THR A 6 -13.94 4.98 -2.96
CA THR A 6 -13.47 6.34 -2.70
C THR A 6 -14.48 7.34 -3.20
N ASN A 7 -14.30 8.61 -2.85
CA ASN A 7 -15.14 9.68 -3.37
C ASN A 7 -14.91 9.97 -4.86
N GLN A 8 -13.92 9.33 -5.48
CA GLN A 8 -13.63 9.44 -6.92
C GLN A 8 -13.97 8.15 -7.67
N GLY A 9 -14.56 7.15 -6.99
CA GLY A 9 -14.94 5.88 -7.60
C GLY A 9 -14.34 4.69 -6.89
N GLU A 10 -14.55 3.50 -7.47
CA GLU A 10 -14.11 2.24 -6.90
C GLU A 10 -12.75 1.83 -7.46
N ILE A 11 -11.91 1.28 -6.59
CA ILE A 11 -10.62 0.67 -6.95
C ILE A 11 -10.69 -0.81 -6.60
N ARG A 12 -10.45 -1.68 -7.58
CA ARG A 12 -10.41 -3.13 -7.37
C ARG A 12 -8.97 -3.58 -7.20
N ILE A 13 -8.71 -4.33 -6.14
CA ILE A 13 -7.38 -4.76 -5.77
C ILE A 13 -7.32 -6.28 -5.74
N GLU A 14 -6.42 -6.86 -6.54
CA GLU A 14 -6.09 -8.28 -6.49
C GLU A 14 -4.77 -8.45 -5.77
N LEU A 15 -4.76 -9.27 -4.72
CA LEU A 15 -3.55 -9.56 -3.95
C LEU A 15 -2.89 -10.85 -4.44
N ASP A 16 -1.59 -10.97 -4.21
CA ASP A 16 -0.81 -12.17 -4.58
C ASP A 16 -0.23 -12.81 -3.32
N PRO A 17 -1.04 -13.60 -2.58
CA PRO A 17 -0.57 -14.21 -1.33
C PRO A 17 0.47 -15.29 -1.54
N SER A 18 0.60 -15.83 -2.76
CA SER A 18 1.63 -16.84 -3.04
C SER A 18 3.03 -16.24 -3.05
N LYS A 19 3.17 -14.98 -3.45
CA LYS A 19 4.46 -14.28 -3.50
C LYS A 19 4.70 -13.33 -2.34
N ALA A 20 3.63 -12.84 -1.71
CA ALA A 20 3.71 -11.88 -0.61
C ALA A 20 2.73 -12.26 0.51
N PRO A 21 2.90 -13.43 1.16
CA PRO A 21 1.92 -13.93 2.12
C PRO A 21 1.74 -13.03 3.34
N LYS A 22 2.82 -12.54 3.92
CA LYS A 22 2.74 -11.69 5.12
C LYS A 22 2.17 -10.31 4.79
N THR A 23 2.56 -9.76 3.67
CA THR A 23 2.07 -8.46 3.18
C THR A 23 0.58 -8.52 2.91
N CYS A 24 0.12 -9.55 2.21
CA CYS A 24 -1.30 -9.72 1.90
C CYS A 24 -2.13 -9.93 3.17
N GLU A 25 -1.67 -10.76 4.09
CA GLU A 25 -2.37 -10.99 5.35
C GLU A 25 -2.47 -9.70 6.18
N ASN A 26 -1.38 -8.95 6.26
CA ASN A 26 -1.35 -7.67 6.96
C ASN A 26 -2.35 -6.67 6.36
N PHE A 27 -2.35 -6.53 5.05
CA PHE A 27 -3.26 -5.63 4.36
C PHE A 27 -4.72 -6.04 4.57
N GLU A 28 -5.03 -7.34 4.39
CA GLU A 28 -6.38 -7.86 4.59
C GLU A 28 -6.85 -7.68 6.03
N GLN A 29 -5.96 -7.80 7.01
CA GLN A 29 -6.32 -7.60 8.42
C GLN A 29 -6.72 -6.14 8.66
N TYR A 30 -6.00 -5.18 8.11
CA TYR A 30 -6.39 -3.77 8.20
C TYR A 30 -7.73 -3.51 7.53
N VAL A 31 -7.99 -4.18 6.40
CA VAL A 31 -9.29 -4.08 5.72
C VAL A 31 -10.42 -4.61 6.62
N ARG A 32 -10.22 -5.79 7.21
CA ARG A 32 -11.22 -6.40 8.10
C ARG A 32 -11.47 -5.57 9.35
N ASP A 33 -10.45 -4.89 9.85
CA ASP A 33 -10.56 -4.04 11.05
C ASP A 33 -11.23 -2.69 10.76
N GLY A 34 -11.53 -2.39 9.49
CA GLY A 34 -12.07 -1.09 9.09
C GLY A 34 -11.06 0.04 9.21
N PHE A 35 -9.78 -0.27 9.30
CA PHE A 35 -8.72 0.72 9.51
C PHE A 35 -8.66 1.77 8.40
N TYR A 36 -8.84 1.34 7.15
CA TYR A 36 -8.73 2.24 5.99
C TYR A 36 -9.95 3.12 5.79
N ASP A 37 -11.07 2.82 6.47
CA ASP A 37 -12.28 3.62 6.34
C ASP A 37 -12.01 5.03 6.88
N GLY A 38 -12.36 6.04 6.09
CA GLY A 38 -12.13 7.44 6.45
C GLY A 38 -10.70 7.94 6.28
N THR A 39 -9.79 7.11 5.75
CA THR A 39 -8.43 7.55 5.42
C THR A 39 -8.37 8.25 4.07
N ILE A 40 -7.29 9.00 3.83
CA ILE A 40 -7.11 9.77 2.60
C ILE A 40 -5.88 9.30 1.83
N PHE A 41 -5.86 9.62 0.54
CA PHE A 41 -4.62 9.59 -0.23
C PHE A 41 -3.90 10.93 0.03
N HIS A 42 -2.97 10.89 0.97
CA HIS A 42 -2.30 12.10 1.47
C HIS A 42 -1.13 12.55 0.61
N ARG A 43 -0.71 11.71 -0.34
CA ARG A 43 0.41 12.02 -1.22
C ARG A 43 0.07 11.58 -2.63
N VAL A 44 -0.03 12.53 -3.55
CA VAL A 44 -0.36 12.27 -4.95
C VAL A 44 0.71 12.96 -5.80
N ILE A 45 1.50 12.17 -6.52
CA ILE A 45 2.55 12.68 -7.39
C ILE A 45 2.24 12.26 -8.83
N PRO A 46 1.90 13.21 -9.72
CA PRO A 46 1.60 12.89 -11.13
C PRO A 46 2.74 12.12 -11.78
N ASN A 47 2.39 11.13 -12.59
CA ASN A 47 3.32 10.29 -13.33
C ASN A 47 4.23 9.43 -12.43
N PHE A 48 3.89 9.28 -11.16
CA PHE A 48 4.63 8.46 -10.21
C PHE A 48 3.70 7.54 -9.44
N MET A 49 3.04 8.04 -8.38
CA MET A 49 2.19 7.18 -7.55
C MET A 49 1.19 8.00 -6.74
N ILE A 50 0.18 7.31 -6.18
CA ILE A 50 -0.68 7.85 -5.13
C ILE A 50 -0.48 7.00 -3.88
N GLN A 51 -0.37 7.64 -2.71
CA GLN A 51 -0.09 6.97 -1.45
C GLN A 51 -1.14 7.33 -0.41
N GLY A 52 -1.58 6.34 0.34
CA GLY A 52 -2.61 6.55 1.34
C GLY A 52 -2.62 5.46 2.41
N GLY A 53 -3.69 5.45 3.20
CA GLY A 53 -3.94 4.41 4.18
C GLY A 53 -3.33 4.65 5.55
N GLY A 54 -2.83 5.88 5.84
CA GLY A 54 -2.22 6.16 7.13
C GLY A 54 -2.76 7.39 7.85
N PHE A 55 -3.52 8.22 7.16
CA PHE A 55 -3.95 9.52 7.69
C PHE A 55 -5.44 9.73 7.50
N ARG A 56 -6.05 10.41 8.48
CA ARG A 56 -7.39 10.97 8.35
C ARG A 56 -7.30 12.39 7.77
N PRO A 57 -8.44 12.95 7.30
CA PRO A 57 -8.46 14.35 6.86
C PRO A 57 -7.82 15.27 7.90
N GLY A 58 -7.06 16.27 7.43
CA GLY A 58 -6.28 17.15 8.29
C GLY A 58 -4.91 16.60 8.64
N MET A 59 -4.45 15.54 7.93
CA MET A 59 -3.14 14.90 8.13
C MET A 59 -2.96 14.34 9.54
N ILE A 60 -4.04 13.80 10.11
CA ILE A 60 -4.01 13.18 11.43
C ILE A 60 -3.60 11.72 11.27
N PRO A 61 -2.43 11.30 11.78
CA PRO A 61 -1.98 9.91 11.62
C PRO A 61 -2.84 8.96 12.46
N LYS A 62 -3.06 7.75 11.94
CA LYS A 62 -3.73 6.67 12.66
C LYS A 62 -2.69 5.75 13.26
N GLN A 63 -2.98 5.25 14.47
CA GLN A 63 -2.11 4.30 15.15
C GLN A 63 -2.14 2.95 14.41
N THR A 64 -0.96 2.43 14.07
CA THR A 64 -0.81 1.16 13.35
C THR A 64 -0.35 0.05 14.27
N ARG A 65 -0.45 -1.19 13.77
CA ARG A 65 0.19 -2.35 14.39
C ARG A 65 1.69 -2.35 14.07
N ASP A 66 2.41 -3.32 14.62
CA ASP A 66 3.84 -3.46 14.38
C ASP A 66 4.15 -3.63 12.89
N PRO A 67 5.29 -3.12 12.43
CA PRO A 67 5.75 -3.32 11.06
C PRO A 67 5.93 -4.80 10.71
N ILE A 68 5.89 -5.10 9.41
CA ILE A 68 6.06 -6.46 8.90
C ILE A 68 7.37 -6.60 8.13
N GLU A 69 7.77 -7.85 7.93
CA GLU A 69 8.95 -8.18 7.13
C GLU A 69 8.76 -7.77 5.66
N ASN A 70 9.81 -7.25 5.06
CA ASN A 70 9.83 -6.89 3.65
C ASN A 70 9.88 -8.15 2.79
N GLU A 71 8.93 -8.27 1.87
CA GLU A 71 8.83 -9.40 0.94
C GLU A 71 9.10 -8.99 -0.51
N ALA A 72 9.78 -7.86 -0.72
CA ALA A 72 9.97 -7.30 -2.06
C ALA A 72 10.85 -8.16 -2.98
N ASN A 73 11.63 -9.10 -2.44
CA ASN A 73 12.48 -10.01 -3.22
C ASN A 73 11.70 -11.19 -3.81
N ASN A 74 10.47 -10.97 -4.23
CA ASN A 74 9.54 -12.00 -4.69
C ASN A 74 9.32 -12.01 -6.21
N GLY A 75 10.04 -11.18 -6.95
CA GLY A 75 9.93 -11.09 -8.40
C GLY A 75 8.81 -10.23 -8.93
N LEU A 76 8.00 -9.62 -8.05
CA LEU A 76 6.96 -8.69 -8.48
C LEU A 76 7.56 -7.32 -8.79
N SER A 77 7.03 -6.65 -9.81
CA SER A 77 7.52 -5.35 -10.27
C SER A 77 6.52 -4.24 -10.02
N ASN A 78 7.04 -3.02 -9.83
CA ASN A 78 6.23 -1.81 -9.66
C ASN A 78 5.83 -1.25 -11.02
N VAL A 79 4.90 -1.94 -11.68
CA VAL A 79 4.35 -1.53 -12.97
C VAL A 79 3.09 -0.69 -12.76
N THR A 80 2.66 0.01 -13.80
CA THR A 80 1.43 0.80 -13.76
C THR A 80 0.26 -0.04 -13.27
N GLY A 81 -0.47 0.48 -12.28
CA GLY A 81 -1.62 -0.20 -11.68
C GLY A 81 -1.29 -1.16 -10.56
N SER A 82 0.00 -1.41 -10.25
CA SER A 82 0.35 -2.25 -9.13
C SER A 82 0.25 -1.49 -7.81
N ILE A 83 -0.04 -2.24 -6.72
CA ILE A 83 -0.11 -1.71 -5.37
C ILE A 83 1.03 -2.30 -4.55
N ALA A 84 1.63 -1.49 -3.69
CA ALA A 84 2.73 -1.92 -2.83
C ALA A 84 2.66 -1.21 -1.48
N MET A 85 3.34 -1.80 -0.48
CA MET A 85 3.39 -1.19 0.85
C MET A 85 4.43 -0.08 0.87
N ALA A 86 4.03 1.07 1.41
CA ALA A 86 4.94 2.17 1.67
C ALA A 86 5.74 1.87 2.93
N ARG A 87 7.01 2.28 2.94
CA ARG A 87 7.92 2.10 4.07
C ARG A 87 8.90 3.26 4.16
N THR A 88 9.59 3.33 5.29
CA THR A 88 10.72 4.26 5.45
C THR A 88 11.98 3.65 4.82
N MET A 89 13.14 4.25 5.07
CA MET A 89 14.43 3.72 4.61
C MET A 89 14.77 2.37 5.26
N GLU A 90 14.15 2.06 6.41
CA GLU A 90 14.30 0.76 7.06
C GLU A 90 13.55 -0.31 6.25
N PRO A 91 14.22 -1.40 5.81
CA PRO A 91 13.57 -2.39 4.95
C PRO A 91 12.33 -3.06 5.54
N HIS A 92 12.28 -3.25 6.86
CA HIS A 92 11.19 -3.95 7.54
C HIS A 92 10.35 -2.97 8.35
N SER A 93 9.95 -1.84 7.75
CA SER A 93 9.20 -0.78 8.44
C SER A 93 7.78 -0.57 7.94
N ALA A 94 7.32 -1.34 6.95
CA ALA A 94 5.96 -1.21 6.42
C ALA A 94 4.92 -1.65 7.45
N SER A 95 3.84 -0.88 7.56
CA SER A 95 2.71 -1.25 8.44
C SER A 95 1.38 -1.14 7.71
N ALA A 96 0.81 0.05 7.57
CA ALA A 96 -0.52 0.24 6.98
C ALA A 96 -0.52 1.00 5.66
N GLN A 97 0.38 1.95 5.48
CA GLN A 97 0.38 2.79 4.28
C GLN A 97 0.76 2.00 3.03
N PHE A 98 0.09 2.31 1.93
CA PHE A 98 0.35 1.70 0.64
C PHE A 98 0.40 2.77 -0.44
N PHE A 99 0.94 2.41 -1.60
CA PHE A 99 0.87 3.28 -2.76
C PHE A 99 0.47 2.49 -4.00
N ILE A 100 -0.14 3.18 -4.95
CA ILE A 100 -0.53 2.63 -6.24
C ILE A 100 0.31 3.33 -7.30
N ASN A 101 1.00 2.54 -8.11
CA ASN A 101 1.84 3.06 -9.19
C ASN A 101 0.96 3.53 -10.34
N VAL A 102 1.11 4.79 -10.75
CA VAL A 102 0.40 5.35 -11.90
C VAL A 102 1.28 5.40 -13.16
N SER A 103 2.51 4.93 -13.04
CA SER A 103 3.43 4.64 -14.15
C SER A 103 4.35 3.51 -13.75
N ASP A 104 5.18 3.03 -14.69
CA ASP A 104 6.15 1.99 -14.38
C ASP A 104 7.30 2.60 -13.58
N ASN A 105 7.48 2.11 -12.35
CA ASN A 105 8.48 2.63 -11.41
C ASN A 105 9.48 1.54 -11.04
N GLN A 106 10.21 1.05 -12.03
CA GLN A 106 11.14 -0.09 -11.85
C GLN A 106 12.25 0.20 -10.84
N PHE A 107 12.59 1.46 -10.63
CA PHE A 107 13.60 1.84 -9.63
C PHE A 107 13.15 1.52 -8.19
N LEU A 108 11.86 1.22 -7.97
CA LEU A 108 11.33 0.79 -6.67
C LEU A 108 11.39 -0.72 -6.48
N ASP A 109 11.74 -1.48 -7.53
CA ASP A 109 11.83 -2.93 -7.44
C ASP A 109 13.01 -3.34 -6.55
N TYR A 110 12.91 -4.54 -5.95
CA TYR A 110 13.98 -5.08 -5.14
C TYR A 110 15.27 -5.13 -5.98
N PRO A 111 16.43 -4.69 -5.44
CA PRO A 111 16.69 -4.29 -4.05
C PRO A 111 16.51 -2.79 -3.75
N GLY A 112 15.81 -2.08 -4.59
CA GLY A 112 15.58 -0.65 -4.48
C GLY A 112 14.89 -0.14 -3.24
#